data_93fcb91d5248d8b6c0f802fef222ff5d
#
_entry.id   93fcb91d5248d8b6c0f802fef222ff5d
#
_cell.length_a   1.000
_cell.length_b   1.000
_cell.length_c   1.000
_cell.angle_alpha   90.00
_cell.angle_beta   90.00
_cell.angle_gamma   90.00
#
_symmetry.space_group_name_H-M   'P 1'
#
loop_
_entity.id
_entity.type
_entity.pdbx_description
1 polymer ?
#
loop_
_entity_poly.entity_id
_entity_poly.type
_entity_poly.pdbx_seq_one_letter_code
_entity_poly.pdbx_strand_id
1 'polypeptide(L)'
;MSLKSLIAEFISNNLLRYRKKILSKTYPLILDPDNTFEKVYKVKDASWEDSYYPECYEHCKEQHLEVYVPAEYIYKSDNGVVSYESDVVITPKGAYWDKFNSEEFVTWAKPADSNVVWYDKKNIGITRYRKTEFIRGRVLSLVGVWAYHWGHCMYQFLPKLFSAGEAGLLDDSITILVVENEDATIMEIINSYLTNYPNAKIKFISKKIDYTCEVLYFMPSPGSSFNGPKFRLDYPYYISRHVLDKTKKYIIDPIIEKVKDDKPKYDKIFLPRAGRIRNLTNYEEVHNYFKELGYVDIEGADLSFEEKAGLFYHAKEIVGLYGSSILNLMFCNQAKSMVLINYRMSTDTSLYLQIRDYVSCCINITGQDEDSTYHSNYTIPLSKIKKAYNEYFKG
;
A
#
# COMPACT_ATOMS: atom_id res chain seq x y z
N MET A 1 13.02 20.38 26.30
CA MET A 1 14.02 20.69 25.26
C MET A 1 14.55 22.09 25.51
N SER A 2 15.89 22.31 25.52
CA SER A 2 16.43 23.64 25.74
C SER A 2 16.28 24.55 24.50
N LEU A 3 16.19 25.88 24.66
CA LEU A 3 16.12 26.84 23.55
C LEU A 3 17.30 26.65 22.55
N LYS A 4 18.47 26.29 23.06
CA LYS A 4 19.66 25.98 22.23
C LYS A 4 19.47 24.75 21.36
N SER A 5 18.79 23.73 21.85
CA SER A 5 18.46 22.49 21.10
C SER A 5 17.45 22.80 19.99
N LEU A 6 16.44 23.61 20.25
CA LEU A 6 15.45 24.06 19.26
C LEU A 6 16.07 24.90 18.15
N ILE A 7 16.98 25.82 18.51
CA ILE A 7 17.70 26.66 17.53
C ILE A 7 18.65 25.80 16.67
N ALA A 8 19.39 24.89 17.27
CA ALA A 8 20.27 23.96 16.53
C ALA A 8 19.51 23.06 15.57
N GLU A 9 18.35 22.53 15.99
CA GLU A 9 17.48 21.74 15.13
C GLU A 9 16.86 22.57 14.00
N PHE A 10 16.41 23.79 14.27
CA PHE A 10 15.90 24.72 13.26
C PHE A 10 16.97 25.09 12.22
N ILE A 11 18.20 25.38 12.66
CA ILE A 11 19.33 25.71 11.76
C ILE A 11 19.72 24.47 10.93
N SER A 12 19.81 23.29 11.55
CA SER A 12 20.12 22.04 10.87
C SER A 12 19.08 21.70 9.80
N ASN A 13 17.79 21.81 10.14
CA ASN A 13 16.70 21.52 9.22
C ASN A 13 16.65 22.51 8.05
N ASN A 14 16.91 23.79 8.29
CA ASN A 14 16.95 24.80 7.24
C ASN A 14 18.18 24.65 6.33
N LEU A 15 19.35 24.33 6.87
CA LEU A 15 20.56 24.04 6.09
C LEU A 15 20.37 22.80 5.23
N LEU A 16 19.75 21.72 5.77
CA LEU A 16 19.43 20.51 5.02
C LEU A 16 18.45 20.80 3.87
N ARG A 17 17.42 21.61 4.15
CA ARG A 17 16.43 22.05 3.15
C ARG A 17 17.06 22.91 2.06
N TYR A 18 17.95 23.83 2.43
CA TYR A 18 18.69 24.67 1.49
C TYR A 18 19.64 23.84 0.61
N ARG A 19 20.40 22.90 1.21
CA ARG A 19 21.26 21.97 0.50
C ARG A 19 20.50 21.07 -0.46
N LYS A 20 19.35 20.53 -0.05
CA LYS A 20 18.46 19.76 -0.93
C LYS A 20 17.97 20.60 -2.10
N LYS A 21 17.59 21.87 -1.85
CA LYS A 21 17.12 22.79 -2.90
C LYS A 21 18.20 23.11 -3.94
N ILE A 22 19.45 23.23 -3.52
CA ILE A 22 20.59 23.42 -4.43
C ILE A 22 20.88 22.19 -5.29
N LEU A 23 20.62 20.99 -4.75
CA LEU A 23 20.84 19.70 -5.43
C LEU A 23 19.62 19.27 -6.26
N SER A 24 18.48 19.95 -6.16
CA SER A 24 17.29 19.61 -6.90
C SER A 24 17.27 20.26 -8.29
N LYS A 25 16.74 19.52 -9.25
CA LYS A 25 16.39 20.06 -10.55
C LYS A 25 14.89 20.33 -10.61
N THR A 26 14.53 21.49 -11.14
CA THR A 26 13.13 21.92 -11.27
C THR A 26 12.55 21.44 -12.59
N TYR A 27 11.32 20.95 -12.54
CA TYR A 27 10.56 20.53 -13.71
C TYR A 27 9.16 21.14 -13.66
N PRO A 28 8.56 21.46 -14.82
CA PRO A 28 7.13 21.73 -14.90
C PRO A 28 6.36 20.52 -14.34
N LEU A 29 5.35 20.77 -13.50
CA LEU A 29 4.48 19.74 -12.97
C LEU A 29 3.36 19.43 -13.98
N ILE A 30 3.23 18.17 -14.36
CA ILE A 30 2.19 17.69 -15.26
C ILE A 30 0.96 17.35 -14.41
N LEU A 31 -0.10 18.16 -14.53
CA LEU A 31 -1.37 18.00 -13.82
C LEU A 31 -2.41 17.25 -14.64
N ASP A 32 -2.25 17.24 -15.95
CA ASP A 32 -3.16 16.58 -16.90
C ASP A 32 -2.40 15.53 -17.71
N PRO A 33 -2.24 14.32 -17.16
CA PRO A 33 -1.57 13.24 -17.86
C PRO A 33 -2.33 12.80 -19.11
N ASP A 34 -3.66 12.90 -19.10
CA ASP A 34 -4.55 12.44 -20.14
C ASP A 34 -4.36 13.19 -21.46
N ASN A 35 -4.07 14.48 -21.39
CA ASN A 35 -3.76 15.31 -22.57
C ASN A 35 -2.26 15.43 -22.83
N THR A 36 -1.42 14.94 -21.91
CA THR A 36 0.04 15.08 -22.01
C THR A 36 0.69 13.84 -22.61
N PHE A 37 0.25 12.64 -22.25
CA PHE A 37 0.87 11.38 -22.63
C PHE A 37 0.05 10.59 -23.63
N GLU A 38 0.71 9.70 -24.35
CA GLU A 38 0.07 8.68 -25.17
C GLU A 38 -0.64 7.66 -24.26
N LYS A 39 -1.96 7.52 -24.41
CA LYS A 39 -2.77 6.50 -23.75
C LYS A 39 -2.66 5.19 -24.52
N VAL A 40 -1.96 4.22 -23.96
CA VAL A 40 -1.73 2.93 -24.64
C VAL A 40 -2.88 1.96 -24.40
N TYR A 41 -3.40 1.96 -23.17
CA TYR A 41 -4.47 1.07 -22.76
C TYR A 41 -5.34 1.71 -21.70
N LYS A 42 -6.66 1.57 -21.84
CA LYS A 42 -7.63 1.98 -20.82
C LYS A 42 -7.84 0.83 -19.86
N VAL A 43 -7.41 1.00 -18.63
CA VAL A 43 -7.51 -0.01 -17.57
C VAL A 43 -8.93 -0.11 -17.02
N LYS A 44 -9.58 1.06 -16.85
CA LYS A 44 -10.98 1.17 -16.43
C LYS A 44 -11.61 2.49 -16.84
N ASP A 45 -12.92 2.52 -16.94
CA ASP A 45 -13.69 3.75 -17.05
C ASP A 45 -13.87 4.44 -15.71
N ALA A 46 -14.13 5.75 -15.74
CA ALA A 46 -14.53 6.47 -14.55
C ALA A 46 -15.88 5.94 -14.01
N SER A 47 -15.98 5.78 -12.70
CA SER A 47 -17.20 5.25 -12.07
C SER A 47 -17.35 5.74 -10.63
N TRP A 48 -18.59 5.73 -10.12
CA TRP A 48 -18.84 5.75 -8.69
C TRP A 48 -18.68 4.32 -8.16
N GLU A 49 -18.00 4.17 -7.05
CA GLU A 49 -17.73 2.87 -6.43
C GLU A 49 -18.07 2.90 -4.94
N ASP A 50 -18.54 1.75 -4.44
CA ASP A 50 -18.85 1.59 -3.03
C ASP A 50 -17.57 1.51 -2.19
N SER A 51 -17.56 2.23 -1.10
CA SER A 51 -16.53 2.17 -0.07
C SER A 51 -17.16 1.96 1.31
N TYR A 52 -16.37 1.50 2.27
CA TYR A 52 -16.86 1.19 3.60
C TYR A 52 -15.86 1.58 4.67
N TYR A 53 -16.34 2.23 5.73
CA TYR A 53 -15.61 2.32 6.98
C TYR A 53 -15.81 1.05 7.80
N PRO A 54 -14.76 0.54 8.44
CA PRO A 54 -14.88 -0.63 9.30
C PRO A 54 -15.74 -0.34 10.53
N GLU A 55 -16.38 -1.37 11.04
CA GLU A 55 -17.03 -1.32 12.35
C GLU A 55 -15.99 -1.16 13.46
N CYS A 56 -16.23 -0.21 14.37
CA CYS A 56 -15.41 0.04 15.54
C CYS A 56 -16.24 -0.19 16.81
N TYR A 57 -15.83 -1.12 17.63
CA TYR A 57 -16.54 -1.51 18.85
C TYR A 57 -16.79 -0.32 19.78
N GLU A 58 -18.04 -0.16 20.23
CA GLU A 58 -18.54 0.94 21.06
C GLU A 58 -18.44 2.35 20.43
N HIS A 59 -18.05 2.47 19.14
CA HIS A 59 -17.92 3.77 18.46
C HIS A 59 -18.85 3.90 17.27
N CYS A 60 -18.78 3.01 16.30
CA CYS A 60 -19.60 3.08 15.10
C CYS A 60 -19.81 1.72 14.45
N LYS A 61 -20.97 1.54 13.82
CA LYS A 61 -21.21 0.43 12.90
C LYS A 61 -20.52 0.68 11.57
N GLU A 62 -20.40 -0.37 10.74
CA GLU A 62 -19.92 -0.22 9.37
C GLU A 62 -20.74 0.88 8.66
N GLN A 63 -20.02 1.77 7.94
CA GLN A 63 -20.65 2.86 7.19
C GLN A 63 -20.35 2.72 5.71
N HIS A 64 -21.38 2.80 4.89
CA HIS A 64 -21.29 2.82 3.44
C HIS A 64 -21.04 4.23 2.93
N LEU A 65 -20.22 4.34 1.90
CA LEU A 65 -19.84 5.56 1.21
C LEU A 65 -19.78 5.30 -0.30
N GLU A 66 -19.99 6.32 -1.10
CA GLU A 66 -19.72 6.28 -2.54
C GLU A 66 -18.52 7.17 -2.89
N VAL A 67 -17.60 6.64 -3.69
CA VAL A 67 -16.37 7.31 -4.11
C VAL A 67 -16.34 7.42 -5.61
N TYR A 68 -16.07 8.61 -6.14
CA TYR A 68 -15.80 8.77 -7.57
C TYR A 68 -14.36 8.36 -7.87
N VAL A 69 -14.18 7.34 -8.71
CA VAL A 69 -12.89 6.87 -9.18
C VAL A 69 -12.72 7.26 -10.64
N PRO A 70 -11.69 8.05 -11.00
CA PRO A 70 -11.47 8.47 -12.37
C PRO A 70 -11.10 7.28 -13.27
N ALA A 71 -11.18 7.49 -14.58
CA ALA A 71 -10.66 6.53 -15.56
C ALA A 71 -9.16 6.37 -15.39
N GLU A 72 -8.67 5.15 -15.57
CA GLU A 72 -7.26 4.82 -15.44
C GLU A 72 -6.67 4.31 -16.76
N TYR A 73 -5.44 4.72 -17.03
CA TYR A 73 -4.74 4.39 -18.25
C TYR A 73 -3.30 3.93 -17.98
N ILE A 74 -2.79 3.08 -18.86
CA ILE A 74 -1.35 2.92 -19.04
C ILE A 74 -0.89 3.98 -20.02
N TYR A 75 0.07 4.79 -19.58
CA TYR A 75 0.68 5.85 -20.40
C TYR A 75 2.02 5.41 -20.93
N LYS A 76 2.43 6.06 -22.03
CA LYS A 76 3.74 5.89 -22.65
C LYS A 76 4.45 7.23 -22.75
N SER A 77 5.75 7.21 -22.51
CA SER A 77 6.64 8.33 -22.73
C SER A 77 8.00 7.85 -23.26
N ASP A 78 8.51 8.49 -24.30
CA ASP A 78 9.89 8.29 -24.70
C ASP A 78 10.82 9.03 -23.73
N ASN A 79 12.01 8.48 -23.49
CA ASN A 79 13.04 9.01 -22.59
C ASN A 79 12.53 9.35 -21.18
N GLY A 80 11.58 8.57 -20.68
CA GLY A 80 11.08 8.69 -19.31
C GLY A 80 12.14 8.31 -18.29
N VAL A 81 12.19 9.01 -17.15
CA VAL A 81 13.14 8.73 -16.06
C VAL A 81 12.40 8.34 -14.81
N VAL A 82 12.82 7.24 -14.21
CA VAL A 82 12.36 6.77 -12.91
C VAL A 82 13.54 6.64 -11.95
N SER A 83 13.28 6.81 -10.66
CA SER A 83 14.27 6.73 -9.61
C SER A 83 13.78 5.82 -8.48
N TYR A 84 14.70 5.23 -7.74
CA TYR A 84 14.40 4.34 -6.62
C TYR A 84 13.45 5.01 -5.62
N GLU A 85 12.41 4.28 -5.19
CA GLU A 85 11.39 4.73 -4.22
C GLU A 85 10.78 6.11 -4.54
N SER A 86 10.53 6.39 -5.83
CA SER A 86 9.87 7.61 -6.26
C SER A 86 8.62 7.31 -7.07
N ASP A 87 7.52 7.98 -6.73
CA ASP A 87 6.29 7.96 -7.52
C ASP A 87 6.34 8.97 -8.68
N VAL A 88 7.42 9.75 -8.78
CA VAL A 88 7.59 10.74 -9.83
C VAL A 88 8.17 10.13 -11.08
N VAL A 89 7.50 10.30 -12.20
CA VAL A 89 8.01 10.02 -13.55
C VAL A 89 8.42 11.33 -14.22
N ILE A 90 9.72 11.45 -14.55
CA ILE A 90 10.25 12.62 -15.27
C ILE A 90 10.28 12.32 -16.76
N THR A 91 9.77 13.22 -17.56
CA THR A 91 9.71 13.10 -19.01
C THR A 91 10.26 14.34 -19.70
N PRO A 92 10.48 14.35 -21.02
CA PRO A 92 10.84 15.55 -21.75
C PRO A 92 9.81 16.69 -21.63
N LYS A 93 8.56 16.36 -21.32
CA LYS A 93 7.46 17.34 -21.15
C LYS A 93 7.35 17.92 -19.75
N GLY A 94 8.00 17.30 -18.75
CA GLY A 94 7.94 17.70 -17.34
C GLY A 94 7.93 16.49 -16.41
N ALA A 95 7.58 16.71 -15.16
CA ALA A 95 7.46 15.66 -14.14
C ALA A 95 5.99 15.38 -13.83
N TYR A 96 5.61 14.14 -13.92
CA TYR A 96 4.33 13.65 -13.49
C TYR A 96 4.46 13.02 -12.10
N TRP A 97 3.60 13.44 -11.17
CA TRP A 97 3.52 12.91 -9.82
C TRP A 97 2.06 12.60 -9.50
N ASP A 98 1.70 11.34 -9.49
CA ASP A 98 0.31 10.85 -9.40
C ASP A 98 -0.41 11.24 -8.09
N LYS A 99 0.35 11.52 -7.04
CA LYS A 99 -0.20 11.99 -5.74
C LYS A 99 -0.52 13.48 -5.72
N PHE A 100 -0.19 14.21 -6.78
CA PHE A 100 -0.46 15.63 -6.89
C PHE A 100 -1.67 15.90 -7.79
N ASN A 101 -2.85 15.50 -7.35
CA ASN A 101 -4.07 15.61 -8.16
C ASN A 101 -4.96 16.78 -7.77
N SER A 102 -4.76 17.44 -6.62
CA SER A 102 -5.58 18.56 -6.19
C SER A 102 -4.85 19.52 -5.27
N GLU A 103 -5.32 20.79 -5.23
CA GLU A 103 -4.82 21.79 -4.31
C GLU A 103 -5.01 21.39 -2.84
N GLU A 104 -6.02 20.59 -2.52
CA GLU A 104 -6.33 20.15 -1.16
C GLU A 104 -5.30 19.13 -0.64
N PHE A 105 -4.73 18.33 -1.51
CA PHE A 105 -3.72 17.33 -1.14
C PHE A 105 -2.37 17.96 -0.73
N VAL A 106 -2.05 19.11 -1.29
CA VAL A 106 -0.79 19.85 -1.03
C VAL A 106 -0.61 20.21 0.45
N THR A 107 -1.70 20.35 1.20
CA THR A 107 -1.66 20.77 2.61
C THR A 107 -1.41 19.64 3.60
N TRP A 108 -1.60 18.38 3.21
CA TRP A 108 -1.61 17.23 4.13
C TRP A 108 -0.34 16.40 4.14
N ALA A 109 0.37 16.34 3.06
CA ALA A 109 1.50 15.43 2.94
C ALA A 109 2.82 16.20 2.87
N LYS A 110 3.63 16.10 3.90
CA LYS A 110 5.07 16.03 3.62
C LYS A 110 5.20 14.87 2.64
N PRO A 111 5.74 15.08 1.42
CA PRO A 111 5.80 14.02 0.45
C PRO A 111 6.51 12.81 1.05
N ALA A 112 5.85 11.67 1.08
CA ALA A 112 6.47 10.40 1.45
C ALA A 112 7.63 10.07 0.48
N ASP A 113 7.59 10.68 -0.71
CA ASP A 113 8.65 10.60 -1.71
C ASP A 113 9.86 11.45 -1.30
N SER A 114 10.92 10.80 -0.86
CA SER A 114 12.14 11.46 -0.41
C SER A 114 12.91 12.18 -1.53
N ASN A 115 12.58 11.91 -2.80
CA ASN A 115 13.16 12.58 -3.96
C ASN A 115 12.49 13.90 -4.26
N VAL A 116 11.25 14.11 -3.81
CA VAL A 116 10.55 15.39 -3.91
C VAL A 116 11.05 16.33 -2.84
N VAL A 117 11.68 17.43 -3.25
CA VAL A 117 12.30 18.42 -2.35
C VAL A 117 11.35 19.57 -2.05
N TRP A 118 10.64 20.02 -3.06
CA TRP A 118 9.63 21.07 -3.00
C TRP A 118 8.69 20.99 -4.20
N TYR A 119 7.54 21.60 -4.10
CA TYR A 119 6.57 21.71 -5.19
C TYR A 119 5.67 22.93 -4.98
N ASP A 120 5.09 23.40 -6.08
CA ASP A 120 4.01 24.38 -6.11
C ASP A 120 2.99 24.00 -7.19
N LYS A 121 2.03 24.86 -7.51
CA LYS A 121 0.98 24.60 -8.50
C LYS A 121 1.48 24.35 -9.94
N LYS A 122 2.74 24.70 -10.24
CA LYS A 122 3.28 24.67 -11.61
C LYS A 122 4.55 23.87 -11.73
N ASN A 123 5.30 23.72 -10.63
CA ASN A 123 6.64 23.16 -10.67
C ASN A 123 6.90 22.20 -9.52
N ILE A 124 7.84 21.30 -9.75
CA ILE A 124 8.33 20.36 -8.75
C ILE A 124 9.85 20.32 -8.77
N GLY A 125 10.46 20.36 -7.60
CA GLY A 125 11.90 20.20 -7.40
C GLY A 125 12.22 18.78 -6.95
N ILE A 126 13.01 18.07 -7.76
CA ILE A 126 13.33 16.66 -7.55
C ILE A 126 14.83 16.47 -7.42
N THR A 127 15.27 15.69 -6.43
CA THR A 127 16.66 15.26 -6.30
C THR A 127 17.06 14.45 -7.53
N ARG A 128 18.15 14.85 -8.19
CA ARG A 128 18.72 14.07 -9.30
C ARG A 128 20.04 13.45 -8.89
N TYR A 129 20.20 12.20 -9.26
CA TYR A 129 21.43 11.47 -8.97
C TYR A 129 22.46 11.68 -10.08
N ARG A 130 23.75 11.71 -9.71
CA ARG A 130 24.85 11.85 -10.68
C ARG A 130 25.01 10.59 -11.53
N LYS A 131 24.73 9.43 -10.94
CA LYS A 131 24.78 8.16 -11.66
C LYS A 131 23.47 7.98 -12.39
N THR A 132 23.56 7.78 -13.70
CA THR A 132 22.41 7.49 -14.56
C THR A 132 22.65 6.19 -15.30
N GLU A 133 21.59 5.46 -15.58
CA GLU A 133 21.62 4.27 -16.41
C GLU A 133 20.57 4.39 -17.50
N PHE A 134 20.95 4.06 -18.76
CA PHE A 134 20.03 4.05 -19.88
C PHE A 134 19.57 2.63 -20.18
N ILE A 135 18.24 2.44 -20.26
CA ILE A 135 17.63 1.15 -20.57
C ILE A 135 17.00 1.23 -21.96
N ARG A 136 17.53 0.40 -22.87
CA ARG A 136 17.04 0.31 -24.25
C ARG A 136 15.76 -0.49 -24.32
N GLY A 137 14.95 -0.16 -25.33
CA GLY A 137 13.70 -0.86 -25.63
C GLY A 137 12.56 -0.47 -24.71
N ARG A 138 11.61 -1.37 -24.58
CA ARG A 138 10.36 -1.18 -23.84
C ARG A 138 10.58 -1.44 -22.35
N VAL A 139 10.09 -0.56 -21.50
CA VAL A 139 10.25 -0.63 -20.04
C VAL A 139 8.92 -0.39 -19.36
N LEU A 140 8.52 -1.27 -18.45
CA LEU A 140 7.38 -1.08 -17.54
C LEU A 140 7.91 -0.72 -16.16
N SER A 141 7.41 0.35 -15.56
CA SER A 141 7.76 0.74 -14.19
C SER A 141 6.75 0.20 -13.17
N LEU A 142 7.26 -0.64 -12.25
CA LEU A 142 6.58 -0.99 -10.99
C LEU A 142 7.24 -0.28 -9.81
N VAL A 143 7.91 0.84 -10.07
CA VAL A 143 8.64 1.61 -9.07
C VAL A 143 7.72 2.62 -8.41
N GLY A 144 7.91 2.82 -7.12
CA GLY A 144 7.24 3.86 -6.36
C GLY A 144 7.62 3.82 -4.89
N VAL A 145 7.09 4.78 -4.14
CA VAL A 145 7.27 4.85 -2.69
C VAL A 145 6.59 3.65 -2.04
N TRP A 146 7.34 2.95 -1.16
CA TRP A 146 6.89 1.74 -0.46
C TRP A 146 6.61 0.51 -1.35
N ALA A 147 7.12 0.47 -2.60
CA ALA A 147 6.94 -0.68 -3.49
C ALA A 147 7.49 -2.01 -2.93
N TYR A 148 8.32 -1.95 -1.89
CA TYR A 148 8.85 -3.10 -1.15
C TYR A 148 7.98 -3.52 0.06
N HIS A 149 6.96 -2.75 0.43
CA HIS A 149 6.04 -3.12 1.51
C HIS A 149 4.90 -3.98 1.00
N TRP A 150 4.64 -5.09 1.68
CA TRP A 150 3.59 -6.06 1.36
C TRP A 150 2.26 -5.39 1.00
N GLY A 151 1.71 -4.57 1.92
CA GLY A 151 0.44 -3.90 1.71
C GLY A 151 0.40 -3.04 0.46
N HIS A 152 1.41 -2.16 0.30
CA HIS A 152 1.48 -1.26 -0.86
C HIS A 152 1.71 -2.03 -2.17
N CYS A 153 2.50 -3.09 -2.12
CA CYS A 153 2.77 -3.91 -3.30
C CYS A 153 1.48 -4.53 -3.85
N MET A 154 0.65 -5.08 -2.96
CA MET A 154 -0.58 -5.78 -3.34
C MET A 154 -1.58 -4.90 -4.09
N TYR A 155 -1.75 -3.65 -3.69
CA TYR A 155 -2.79 -2.79 -4.29
C TYR A 155 -2.27 -1.63 -5.15
N GLN A 156 -0.97 -1.29 -5.08
CA GLN A 156 -0.43 -0.18 -5.87
C GLN A 156 0.49 -0.63 -7.00
N PHE A 157 1.23 -1.74 -6.86
CA PHE A 157 2.26 -2.12 -7.82
C PHE A 157 1.95 -3.39 -8.60
N LEU A 158 1.51 -4.47 -7.96
CA LEU A 158 1.11 -5.70 -8.67
C LEU A 158 -0.05 -5.48 -9.66
N PRO A 159 -1.09 -4.68 -9.36
CA PRO A 159 -2.12 -4.39 -10.33
C PRO A 159 -1.63 -3.69 -11.60
N LYS A 160 -0.52 -2.93 -11.53
CA LYS A 160 0.12 -2.36 -12.74
C LYS A 160 0.69 -3.46 -13.64
N LEU A 161 1.32 -4.47 -13.05
CA LEU A 161 1.83 -5.63 -13.77
C LEU A 161 0.70 -6.40 -14.45
N PHE A 162 -0.38 -6.68 -13.72
CA PHE A 162 -1.54 -7.40 -14.26
C PHE A 162 -2.23 -6.62 -15.38
N SER A 163 -2.38 -5.30 -15.21
CA SER A 163 -2.92 -4.42 -16.24
C SER A 163 -2.06 -4.39 -17.50
N ALA A 164 -0.73 -4.44 -17.34
CA ALA A 164 0.19 -4.51 -18.47
C ALA A 164 0.07 -5.86 -19.23
N GLY A 165 -0.14 -6.96 -18.51
CA GLY A 165 -0.44 -8.26 -19.14
C GLY A 165 -1.76 -8.25 -19.89
N GLU A 166 -2.83 -7.74 -19.30
CA GLU A 166 -4.15 -7.60 -19.96
C GLU A 166 -4.10 -6.69 -21.20
N ALA A 167 -3.20 -5.71 -21.19
CA ALA A 167 -2.95 -4.82 -22.33
C ALA A 167 -2.10 -5.46 -23.45
N GLY A 168 -1.63 -6.71 -23.29
CA GLY A 168 -0.71 -7.37 -24.23
C GLY A 168 0.70 -6.76 -24.25
N LEU A 169 1.04 -5.92 -23.28
CA LEU A 169 2.36 -5.28 -23.23
C LEU A 169 3.49 -6.25 -22.85
N LEU A 170 3.15 -7.37 -22.20
CA LEU A 170 4.12 -8.36 -21.76
C LEU A 170 4.39 -9.48 -22.76
N ASP A 171 3.65 -9.55 -23.88
CA ASP A 171 3.78 -10.59 -24.90
C ASP A 171 5.10 -10.47 -25.67
N ASP A 172 5.54 -9.23 -25.87
CA ASP A 172 6.83 -8.90 -26.50
C ASP A 172 7.93 -8.66 -25.46
N SER A 173 9.17 -8.50 -25.95
CA SER A 173 10.31 -8.18 -25.09
C SER A 173 10.12 -6.84 -24.37
N ILE A 174 10.10 -6.90 -23.05
CA ILE A 174 9.95 -5.75 -22.15
C ILE A 174 10.80 -5.94 -20.89
N THR A 175 11.38 -4.84 -20.39
CA THR A 175 12.08 -4.83 -19.09
C THR A 175 11.14 -4.27 -18.04
N ILE A 176 10.91 -5.03 -16.95
CA ILE A 176 10.09 -4.62 -15.83
C ILE A 176 11.01 -4.13 -14.71
N LEU A 177 10.90 -2.84 -14.35
CA LEU A 177 11.65 -2.25 -13.25
C LEU A 177 10.96 -2.54 -11.93
N VAL A 178 11.68 -3.16 -11.02
CA VAL A 178 11.20 -3.57 -9.70
C VAL A 178 12.16 -3.06 -8.64
N VAL A 179 11.65 -2.57 -7.52
CA VAL A 179 12.44 -2.31 -6.32
C VAL A 179 12.81 -3.66 -5.70
N GLU A 180 14.08 -3.85 -5.37
CA GLU A 180 14.52 -5.05 -4.65
C GLU A 180 13.71 -5.20 -3.36
N ASN A 181 13.15 -6.39 -3.15
CA ASN A 181 12.24 -6.67 -2.07
C ASN A 181 12.79 -7.80 -1.20
N GLU A 182 12.86 -7.57 0.10
CA GLU A 182 13.25 -8.58 1.09
C GLU A 182 12.11 -9.59 1.36
N ASP A 183 10.85 -9.23 1.03
CA ASP A 183 9.72 -10.14 1.13
C ASP A 183 9.70 -11.10 -0.07
N ALA A 184 10.16 -12.32 0.15
CA ALA A 184 10.22 -13.37 -0.88
C ALA A 184 8.86 -13.65 -1.53
N THR A 185 7.75 -13.48 -0.80
CA THR A 185 6.39 -13.70 -1.28
C THR A 185 6.04 -12.78 -2.45
N ILE A 186 6.45 -11.50 -2.40
CA ILE A 186 6.20 -10.55 -3.50
C ILE A 186 6.90 -11.01 -4.77
N MET A 187 8.17 -11.43 -4.65
CA MET A 187 8.93 -11.92 -5.80
C MET A 187 8.39 -13.25 -6.34
N GLU A 188 7.87 -14.11 -5.47
CA GLU A 188 7.22 -15.36 -5.85
C GLU A 188 5.96 -15.09 -6.69
N ILE A 189 5.11 -14.12 -6.28
CA ILE A 189 3.93 -13.71 -7.03
C ILE A 189 4.32 -13.14 -8.40
N ILE A 190 5.30 -12.22 -8.46
CA ILE A 190 5.76 -11.63 -9.72
C ILE A 190 6.28 -12.72 -10.65
N ASN A 191 7.16 -13.58 -10.17
CA ASN A 191 7.75 -14.65 -10.97
C ASN A 191 6.69 -15.65 -11.45
N SER A 192 5.76 -16.05 -10.59
CA SER A 192 4.66 -16.93 -10.94
C SER A 192 3.80 -16.33 -12.06
N TYR A 193 3.45 -15.06 -11.98
CA TYR A 193 2.69 -14.37 -13.03
C TYR A 193 3.47 -14.31 -14.35
N LEU A 194 4.77 -14.03 -14.28
CA LEU A 194 5.64 -13.89 -15.46
C LEU A 194 6.00 -15.21 -16.12
N THR A 195 5.68 -16.36 -15.54
CA THR A 195 5.81 -17.66 -16.25
C THR A 195 5.02 -17.70 -17.55
N ASN A 196 3.94 -16.92 -17.65
CA ASN A 196 3.12 -16.78 -18.84
C ASN A 196 3.72 -15.83 -19.90
N TYR A 197 4.82 -15.11 -19.57
CA TYR A 197 5.40 -14.06 -20.39
C TYR A 197 6.92 -14.23 -20.51
N PRO A 198 7.40 -15.23 -21.25
CA PRO A 198 8.83 -15.59 -21.26
C PRO A 198 9.76 -14.51 -21.83
N ASN A 199 9.22 -13.53 -22.56
CA ASN A 199 9.96 -12.42 -23.12
C ASN A 199 10.12 -11.23 -22.16
N ALA A 200 9.38 -11.21 -21.04
CA ALA A 200 9.48 -10.18 -20.01
C ALA A 200 10.69 -10.45 -19.10
N LYS A 201 11.44 -9.42 -18.78
CA LYS A 201 12.66 -9.52 -17.94
C LYS A 201 12.57 -8.57 -16.76
N ILE A 202 12.86 -9.07 -15.57
CA ILE A 202 12.94 -8.24 -14.35
C ILE A 202 14.31 -7.56 -14.31
N LYS A 203 14.30 -6.27 -13.99
CA LYS A 203 15.48 -5.51 -13.63
C LYS A 203 15.29 -4.83 -12.29
N PHE A 204 16.09 -5.22 -11.31
CA PHE A 204 16.11 -4.54 -10.02
C PHE A 204 16.78 -3.18 -10.13
N ILE A 205 16.16 -2.17 -9.54
CA ILE A 205 16.69 -0.83 -9.48
C ILE A 205 17.39 -0.57 -8.15
N SER A 206 18.46 0.21 -8.19
CA SER A 206 19.31 0.52 -7.05
C SER A 206 19.11 1.95 -6.56
N LYS A 207 19.38 2.17 -5.27
CA LYS A 207 19.40 3.52 -4.65
C LYS A 207 20.41 4.43 -5.34
N LYS A 208 20.09 5.72 -5.40
CA LYS A 208 20.98 6.79 -5.93
C LYS A 208 21.37 6.62 -7.41
N ILE A 209 20.53 6.00 -8.20
CA ILE A 209 20.63 5.91 -9.66
C ILE A 209 19.33 6.41 -10.27
N ASP A 210 19.45 7.22 -11.33
CA ASP A 210 18.32 7.58 -12.19
C ASP A 210 18.33 6.67 -13.42
N TYR A 211 17.20 6.03 -13.73
CA TYR A 211 17.06 5.14 -14.87
C TYR A 211 16.31 5.86 -15.99
N THR A 212 17.01 6.14 -17.09
CA THR A 212 16.39 6.69 -18.30
C THR A 212 15.97 5.55 -19.21
N CYS A 213 14.69 5.46 -19.51
CA CYS A 213 14.08 4.41 -20.31
C CYS A 213 13.82 4.92 -21.73
N GLU A 214 14.26 4.17 -22.75
CA GLU A 214 14.04 4.55 -24.17
C GLU A 214 12.53 4.71 -24.44
N VAL A 215 11.74 3.71 -24.06
CA VAL A 215 10.27 3.75 -24.09
C VAL A 215 9.75 3.31 -22.72
N LEU A 216 9.20 4.23 -21.96
CA LEU A 216 8.65 3.97 -20.62
C LEU A 216 7.14 3.83 -20.67
N TYR A 217 6.65 2.69 -20.17
CA TYR A 217 5.25 2.48 -19.80
C TYR A 217 5.11 2.67 -18.30
N PHE A 218 4.12 3.46 -17.91
CA PHE A 218 3.84 3.72 -16.50
C PHE A 218 2.35 3.91 -16.29
N MET A 219 1.94 3.75 -15.07
CA MET A 219 0.56 3.89 -14.65
C MET A 219 0.54 4.62 -13.31
N PRO A 220 -0.39 5.55 -13.05
CA PRO A 220 -0.64 6.07 -11.70
C PRO A 220 -0.86 4.92 -10.72
N SER A 221 -0.76 5.20 -9.42
CA SER A 221 -1.13 4.20 -8.40
C SER A 221 -2.59 3.82 -8.59
N PRO A 222 -2.88 2.57 -9.02
CA PRO A 222 -4.23 2.20 -9.38
C PRO A 222 -5.14 2.24 -8.16
N GLY A 223 -6.34 2.77 -8.36
CA GLY A 223 -7.40 2.76 -7.37
C GLY A 223 -7.20 3.64 -6.15
N SER A 224 -6.16 4.46 -6.09
CA SER A 224 -6.04 5.50 -5.06
C SER A 224 -6.72 6.76 -5.54
N SER A 225 -7.99 6.93 -5.25
CA SER A 225 -8.65 8.22 -5.50
C SER A 225 -8.41 9.16 -4.32
N PHE A 226 -7.66 10.22 -4.57
CA PHE A 226 -7.51 11.35 -3.64
C PHE A 226 -8.50 12.49 -3.96
N ASN A 227 -9.36 12.31 -4.97
CA ASN A 227 -10.14 13.36 -5.56
C ASN A 227 -11.64 13.13 -5.42
N GLY A 228 -12.17 13.58 -4.30
CA GLY A 228 -13.57 13.93 -4.26
C GLY A 228 -13.72 15.24 -3.48
N PRO A 229 -14.25 16.33 -4.05
CA PRO A 229 -14.50 17.57 -3.33
C PRO A 229 -15.51 17.40 -2.18
N LYS A 230 -15.99 16.20 -1.94
CA LYS A 230 -16.94 15.84 -0.89
C LYS A 230 -16.38 14.88 0.16
N PHE A 231 -15.11 14.45 0.04
CA PHE A 231 -14.52 13.54 1.00
C PHE A 231 -14.06 14.27 2.26
N ARG A 232 -14.82 14.14 3.32
CA ARG A 232 -14.38 14.31 4.70
C ARG A 232 -13.90 12.97 5.24
N LEU A 233 -12.98 12.32 4.56
CA LEU A 233 -12.23 11.22 5.12
C LEU A 233 -11.08 11.81 5.89
N ASP A 234 -10.98 11.52 7.17
CA ASP A 234 -9.78 11.76 7.95
C ASP A 234 -8.58 10.97 7.39
N TYR A 235 -8.86 10.02 6.47
CA TYR A 235 -7.86 9.23 5.75
C TYR A 235 -8.23 9.14 4.25
N PRO A 236 -7.45 9.73 3.35
CA PRO A 236 -7.81 9.91 1.93
C PRO A 236 -7.51 8.69 1.03
N TYR A 237 -7.38 7.49 1.56
CA TYR A 237 -7.06 6.31 0.77
C TYR A 237 -8.31 5.49 0.47
N TYR A 238 -8.54 5.27 -0.80
CA TYR A 238 -9.54 4.36 -1.33
C TYR A 238 -8.86 3.34 -2.25
N ILE A 239 -9.34 2.11 -2.26
CA ILE A 239 -8.90 1.07 -3.20
C ILE A 239 -10.06 0.73 -4.11
N SER A 240 -9.87 0.95 -5.41
CA SER A 240 -10.88 0.72 -6.42
C SER A 240 -11.21 -0.76 -6.60
N ARG A 241 -12.46 -1.05 -6.90
CA ARG A 241 -12.96 -2.41 -7.08
C ARG A 241 -12.15 -3.21 -8.10
N HIS A 242 -11.77 -2.62 -9.22
CA HIS A 242 -10.96 -3.31 -10.23
C HIS A 242 -9.59 -3.77 -9.73
N VAL A 243 -9.00 -3.06 -8.76
CA VAL A 243 -7.75 -3.48 -8.08
C VAL A 243 -7.99 -4.72 -7.23
N LEU A 244 -9.10 -4.73 -6.46
CA LEU A 244 -9.50 -5.88 -5.66
C LEU A 244 -9.78 -7.10 -6.54
N ASP A 245 -10.49 -6.91 -7.66
CA ASP A 245 -10.80 -7.97 -8.61
C ASP A 245 -9.54 -8.54 -9.29
N LYS A 246 -8.56 -7.70 -9.64
CA LYS A 246 -7.25 -8.15 -10.16
C LYS A 246 -6.46 -8.92 -9.10
N THR A 247 -6.41 -8.41 -7.88
CA THR A 247 -5.76 -9.11 -6.77
C THR A 247 -6.42 -10.48 -6.53
N LYS A 248 -7.74 -10.54 -6.53
CA LYS A 248 -8.47 -11.80 -6.42
C LYS A 248 -8.12 -12.75 -7.56
N LYS A 249 -8.27 -12.32 -8.81
CA LYS A 249 -8.07 -13.13 -10.02
C LYS A 249 -6.64 -13.67 -10.16
N TYR A 250 -5.63 -12.83 -9.90
CA TYR A 250 -4.24 -13.16 -10.22
C TYR A 250 -3.41 -13.62 -9.02
N ILE A 251 -3.89 -13.41 -7.81
CA ILE A 251 -3.17 -13.77 -6.58
C ILE A 251 -3.99 -14.73 -5.72
N ILE A 252 -5.20 -14.30 -5.29
CA ILE A 252 -5.95 -15.03 -4.27
C ILE A 252 -6.52 -16.35 -4.83
N ASP A 253 -7.29 -16.29 -5.91
CA ASP A 253 -7.92 -17.49 -6.46
C ASP A 253 -6.89 -18.57 -6.85
N PRO A 254 -5.76 -18.25 -7.52
CA PRO A 254 -4.76 -19.25 -7.85
C PRO A 254 -4.08 -19.90 -6.65
N ILE A 255 -3.82 -19.15 -5.58
CA ILE A 255 -3.17 -19.71 -4.39
C ILE A 255 -4.15 -20.51 -3.54
N ILE A 256 -5.40 -20.05 -3.41
CA ILE A 256 -6.44 -20.78 -2.67
C ILE A 256 -6.75 -22.11 -3.35
N GLU A 257 -6.80 -22.17 -4.68
CA GLU A 257 -7.00 -23.42 -5.41
C GLU A 257 -5.97 -24.48 -5.08
N LYS A 258 -4.75 -24.08 -4.75
CA LYS A 258 -3.68 -25.01 -4.33
C LYS A 258 -3.83 -25.50 -2.89
N VAL A 259 -4.33 -24.65 -1.99
CA VAL A 259 -4.28 -24.92 -0.53
C VAL A 259 -5.63 -25.25 0.11
N LYS A 260 -6.73 -25.12 -0.61
CA LYS A 260 -8.11 -25.30 -0.08
C LYS A 260 -8.39 -26.69 0.48
N ASP A 261 -7.71 -27.71 -0.04
CA ASP A 261 -7.88 -29.09 0.38
C ASP A 261 -6.86 -29.54 1.46
N ASP A 262 -6.00 -28.63 1.90
CA ASP A 262 -5.05 -28.90 2.97
C ASP A 262 -5.76 -29.08 4.31
N LYS A 263 -5.11 -29.78 5.22
CA LYS A 263 -5.64 -29.92 6.58
C LYS A 263 -5.44 -28.62 7.37
N PRO A 264 -6.48 -28.17 8.11
CA PRO A 264 -6.34 -27.03 9.02
C PRO A 264 -5.19 -27.25 10.00
N LYS A 265 -4.28 -26.27 10.12
CA LYS A 265 -3.17 -26.32 11.07
C LYS A 265 -3.58 -25.70 12.41
N TYR A 266 -4.30 -24.59 12.38
CA TYR A 266 -4.80 -23.89 13.54
C TYR A 266 -6.17 -23.28 13.26
N ASP A 267 -7.11 -23.41 14.21
CA ASP A 267 -8.44 -22.76 14.11
C ASP A 267 -8.38 -21.29 14.56
N LYS A 268 -7.45 -20.96 15.47
CA LYS A 268 -7.33 -19.65 16.10
C LYS A 268 -5.92 -19.10 15.95
N ILE A 269 -5.83 -17.93 15.34
CA ILE A 269 -4.55 -17.27 15.03
C ILE A 269 -4.47 -15.92 15.74
N PHE A 270 -3.35 -15.66 16.39
CA PHE A 270 -2.97 -14.34 16.87
C PHE A 270 -1.83 -13.77 15.98
N LEU A 271 -2.01 -12.54 15.50
CA LEU A 271 -1.00 -11.84 14.71
C LEU A 271 -0.29 -10.82 15.59
N PRO A 272 0.88 -11.17 16.12
CA PRO A 272 1.66 -10.26 16.92
C PRO A 272 2.22 -9.13 16.06
N ARG A 273 2.64 -8.07 16.73
CA ARG A 273 3.36 -6.98 16.09
C ARG A 273 4.55 -6.59 16.94
N ALA A 274 5.73 -6.79 16.42
CA ALA A 274 6.97 -6.25 16.96
C ALA A 274 7.42 -5.09 16.05
N GLY A 275 7.14 -3.87 16.40
CA GLY A 275 7.45 -2.70 15.57
C GLY A 275 7.97 -1.52 16.40
N ARG A 276 8.46 -0.48 15.71
CA ARG A 276 8.91 0.75 16.36
C ARG A 276 7.76 1.73 16.67
N ILE A 277 6.57 1.49 16.10
CA ILE A 277 5.42 2.40 16.13
C ILE A 277 4.13 1.60 16.25
N ARG A 278 3.08 2.21 16.78
CA ARG A 278 1.74 1.62 16.94
C ARG A 278 1.76 0.35 17.78
N ASN A 279 2.52 0.36 18.88
CA ASN A 279 2.58 -0.78 19.78
C ASN A 279 1.43 -0.73 20.77
N LEU A 280 0.85 -1.89 21.05
CA LEU A 280 -0.08 -2.07 22.15
C LEU A 280 0.73 -2.07 23.46
N THR A 281 0.52 -1.09 24.33
CA THR A 281 1.37 -0.91 25.54
C THR A 281 1.14 -1.97 26.60
N ASN A 282 -0.09 -2.48 26.69
CA ASN A 282 -0.43 -3.61 27.55
C ASN A 282 -0.44 -4.95 26.79
N TYR A 283 0.53 -5.14 25.87
CA TYR A 283 0.63 -6.30 24.99
C TYR A 283 0.61 -7.63 25.76
N GLU A 284 1.44 -7.78 26.77
CA GLU A 284 1.57 -9.03 27.52
C GLU A 284 0.25 -9.46 28.18
N GLU A 285 -0.51 -8.52 28.73
CA GLU A 285 -1.81 -8.79 29.33
C GLU A 285 -2.82 -9.31 28.29
N VAL A 286 -2.86 -8.66 27.15
CA VAL A 286 -3.78 -9.00 26.05
C VAL A 286 -3.35 -10.29 25.36
N HIS A 287 -2.06 -10.46 25.10
CA HIS A 287 -1.50 -11.66 24.50
C HIS A 287 -1.76 -12.91 25.36
N ASN A 288 -1.49 -12.84 26.65
CA ASN A 288 -1.75 -13.95 27.59
C ASN A 288 -3.23 -14.34 27.60
N TYR A 289 -4.14 -13.38 27.53
CA TYR A 289 -5.58 -13.67 27.45
C TYR A 289 -5.93 -14.47 26.20
N PHE A 290 -5.42 -14.11 25.01
CA PHE A 290 -5.69 -14.86 23.79
C PHE A 290 -4.98 -16.22 23.77
N LYS A 291 -3.79 -16.32 24.33
CA LYS A 291 -3.09 -17.59 24.51
C LYS A 291 -3.88 -18.57 25.37
N GLU A 292 -4.50 -18.11 26.48
CA GLU A 292 -5.39 -18.91 27.33
C GLU A 292 -6.65 -19.38 26.57
N LEU A 293 -7.10 -18.63 25.55
CA LEU A 293 -8.21 -19.00 24.66
C LEU A 293 -7.79 -19.95 23.51
N GLY A 294 -6.52 -20.36 23.48
CA GLY A 294 -5.99 -21.30 22.49
C GLY A 294 -5.56 -20.66 21.17
N TYR A 295 -5.31 -19.34 21.12
CA TYR A 295 -4.74 -18.69 19.96
C TYR A 295 -3.24 -19.01 19.85
N VAL A 296 -2.79 -19.20 18.59
CA VAL A 296 -1.40 -19.47 18.25
C VAL A 296 -0.81 -18.26 17.52
N ASP A 297 0.37 -17.84 17.95
CA ASP A 297 1.11 -16.74 17.33
C ASP A 297 1.59 -17.14 15.94
N ILE A 298 1.34 -16.28 14.95
CA ILE A 298 1.81 -16.44 13.60
C ILE A 298 2.61 -15.21 13.17
N GLU A 299 3.91 -15.41 12.97
CA GLU A 299 4.80 -14.44 12.34
C GLU A 299 4.92 -14.79 10.85
N GLY A 300 4.28 -13.95 10.01
CA GLY A 300 4.16 -14.27 8.57
C GLY A 300 5.47 -14.16 7.76
N ALA A 301 6.55 -13.61 8.36
CA ALA A 301 7.82 -13.41 7.64
C ALA A 301 8.53 -14.73 7.28
N ASP A 302 8.34 -15.77 8.09
CA ASP A 302 9.06 -17.05 7.96
C ASP A 302 8.27 -18.10 7.14
N LEU A 303 7.08 -17.75 6.66
CA LEU A 303 6.21 -18.65 5.92
C LEU A 303 6.32 -18.43 4.41
N SER A 304 6.34 -19.52 3.64
CA SER A 304 6.13 -19.48 2.20
C SER A 304 4.75 -18.91 1.85
N PHE A 305 4.56 -18.51 0.61
CA PHE A 305 3.27 -17.97 0.17
C PHE A 305 2.13 -18.97 0.31
N GLU A 306 2.37 -20.25 -0.04
CA GLU A 306 1.39 -21.34 0.09
C GLU A 306 1.07 -21.62 1.56
N GLU A 307 2.08 -21.75 2.43
CA GLU A 307 1.85 -21.95 3.86
C GLU A 307 1.04 -20.82 4.48
N LYS A 308 1.37 -19.56 4.11
CA LYS A 308 0.65 -18.38 4.55
C LYS A 308 -0.82 -18.43 4.13
N ALA A 309 -1.08 -18.65 2.83
CA ALA A 309 -2.43 -18.72 2.30
C ALA A 309 -3.25 -19.87 2.93
N GLY A 310 -2.68 -21.07 3.03
CA GLY A 310 -3.35 -22.22 3.64
C GLY A 310 -3.68 -22.01 5.11
N LEU A 311 -2.77 -21.39 5.87
CA LEU A 311 -2.99 -21.06 7.29
C LEU A 311 -4.19 -20.15 7.49
N PHE A 312 -4.26 -19.05 6.71
CA PHE A 312 -5.35 -18.08 6.82
C PHE A 312 -6.67 -18.60 6.24
N TYR A 313 -6.61 -19.39 5.16
CA TYR A 313 -7.81 -19.99 4.54
C TYR A 313 -8.59 -20.87 5.49
N HIS A 314 -7.90 -21.66 6.30
CA HIS A 314 -8.49 -22.62 7.22
C HIS A 314 -8.76 -22.07 8.63
N ALA A 315 -8.23 -20.90 8.97
CA ALA A 315 -8.49 -20.28 10.27
C ALA A 315 -9.96 -19.88 10.42
N LYS A 316 -10.50 -20.08 11.63
CA LYS A 316 -11.88 -19.70 11.98
C LYS A 316 -11.95 -18.37 12.73
N GLU A 317 -10.94 -18.11 13.56
CA GLU A 317 -10.86 -16.92 14.38
C GLU A 317 -9.46 -16.30 14.27
N ILE A 318 -9.39 -15.00 13.98
CA ILE A 318 -8.12 -14.27 13.85
C ILE A 318 -8.18 -13.01 14.69
N VAL A 319 -7.21 -12.84 15.55
CA VAL A 319 -6.99 -11.61 16.31
C VAL A 319 -5.63 -11.04 15.93
N GLY A 320 -5.55 -9.77 15.63
CA GLY A 320 -4.28 -9.17 15.23
C GLY A 320 -4.13 -7.71 15.60
N LEU A 321 -2.88 -7.29 15.80
CA LEU A 321 -2.54 -5.89 15.93
C LEU A 321 -2.47 -5.24 14.55
N TYR A 322 -3.05 -4.04 14.44
CA TYR A 322 -3.15 -3.33 13.16
C TYR A 322 -1.78 -3.11 12.48
N GLY A 323 -1.65 -3.63 11.28
CA GLY A 323 -0.45 -3.56 10.45
C GLY A 323 -0.60 -4.34 9.16
N SER A 324 0.44 -4.39 8.33
CA SER A 324 0.42 -5.09 7.03
C SER A 324 0.12 -6.58 7.13
N SER A 325 0.38 -7.22 8.28
CA SER A 325 0.03 -8.64 8.53
C SER A 325 -1.48 -8.90 8.48
N ILE A 326 -2.31 -7.91 8.81
CA ILE A 326 -3.78 -8.00 8.72
C ILE A 326 -4.24 -8.22 7.27
N LEU A 327 -3.49 -7.77 6.27
CA LEU A 327 -3.83 -8.05 4.87
C LEU A 327 -3.89 -9.54 4.52
N ASN A 328 -3.23 -10.40 5.27
CA ASN A 328 -3.33 -11.85 5.05
C ASN A 328 -4.77 -12.37 5.27
N LEU A 329 -5.63 -11.61 5.92
CA LEU A 329 -7.07 -11.91 6.01
C LEU A 329 -7.75 -11.99 4.63
N MET A 330 -7.15 -11.47 3.56
CA MET A 330 -7.62 -11.66 2.19
C MET A 330 -7.62 -13.12 1.72
N PHE A 331 -6.90 -13.99 2.41
CA PHE A 331 -6.87 -15.44 2.12
C PHE A 331 -7.90 -16.23 2.94
N CYS A 332 -8.64 -15.59 3.84
CA CYS A 332 -9.59 -16.29 4.70
C CYS A 332 -10.82 -16.81 3.94
N ASN A 333 -11.37 -17.89 4.46
CA ASN A 333 -12.68 -18.40 4.06
C ASN A 333 -13.70 -18.13 5.16
N GLN A 334 -14.14 -16.85 5.23
CA GLN A 334 -15.16 -16.39 6.17
C GLN A 334 -14.78 -16.52 7.66
N ALA A 335 -13.51 -16.33 8.01
CA ALA A 335 -13.06 -16.25 9.40
C ALA A 335 -13.72 -15.07 10.14
N LYS A 336 -13.88 -15.19 11.48
CA LYS A 336 -14.17 -14.04 12.33
C LYS A 336 -12.86 -13.31 12.66
N SER A 337 -12.83 -12.00 12.53
CA SER A 337 -11.64 -11.18 12.75
C SER A 337 -11.84 -10.07 13.75
N MET A 338 -10.85 -9.88 14.64
CA MET A 338 -10.74 -8.76 15.58
C MET A 338 -9.42 -8.05 15.34
N VAL A 339 -9.47 -6.75 15.07
CA VAL A 339 -8.29 -5.93 14.82
C VAL A 339 -8.09 -4.97 16.01
N LEU A 340 -6.96 -5.11 16.68
CA LEU A 340 -6.56 -4.22 17.77
C LEU A 340 -5.80 -3.03 17.18
N ILE A 341 -6.35 -1.82 17.34
CA ILE A 341 -5.92 -0.65 16.57
C ILE A 341 -5.89 0.61 17.43
N ASN A 342 -4.97 1.53 17.14
CA ASN A 342 -4.99 2.86 17.71
C ASN A 342 -6.17 3.68 17.14
N TYR A 343 -6.68 4.63 17.92
CA TYR A 343 -7.90 5.37 17.56
C TYR A 343 -7.78 6.11 16.22
N ARG A 344 -6.63 6.76 15.97
CA ARG A 344 -6.42 7.57 14.76
C ARG A 344 -6.37 6.78 13.45
N MET A 345 -6.05 5.48 13.52
CA MET A 345 -6.05 4.61 12.33
C MET A 345 -7.36 3.85 12.16
N SER A 346 -8.30 3.98 13.10
CA SER A 346 -9.56 3.21 13.09
C SER A 346 -10.45 3.47 11.88
N THR A 347 -10.23 4.59 11.17
CA THR A 347 -10.96 4.97 9.95
C THR A 347 -10.21 4.59 8.67
N ASP A 348 -9.13 3.82 8.73
CA ASP A 348 -8.43 3.34 7.54
C ASP A 348 -9.29 2.37 6.73
N THR A 349 -9.85 2.89 5.64
CA THR A 349 -10.69 2.12 4.72
C THR A 349 -9.87 1.21 3.80
N SER A 350 -8.62 1.56 3.52
CA SER A 350 -7.82 0.86 2.50
C SER A 350 -7.52 -0.58 2.86
N LEU A 351 -7.16 -0.83 4.13
CA LEU A 351 -6.94 -2.17 4.63
C LEU A 351 -8.26 -2.95 4.69
N TYR A 352 -9.31 -2.31 5.23
CA TYR A 352 -10.60 -2.95 5.40
C TYR A 352 -11.22 -3.41 4.09
N LEU A 353 -11.16 -2.59 3.04
CA LEU A 353 -11.69 -2.94 1.72
C LEU A 353 -11.02 -4.18 1.11
N GLN A 354 -9.74 -4.41 1.41
CA GLN A 354 -9.02 -5.58 0.91
C GLN A 354 -9.41 -6.88 1.59
N ILE A 355 -9.88 -6.83 2.83
CA ILE A 355 -10.17 -8.03 3.63
C ILE A 355 -11.66 -8.29 3.83
N ARG A 356 -12.51 -7.27 3.67
CA ARG A 356 -13.93 -7.27 3.99
C ARG A 356 -14.68 -8.47 3.41
N ASP A 357 -14.45 -8.80 2.15
CA ASP A 357 -15.18 -9.84 1.44
C ASP A 357 -14.74 -11.28 1.83
N TYR A 358 -13.67 -11.42 2.59
CA TYR A 358 -13.05 -12.70 2.97
C TYR A 358 -13.29 -13.10 4.43
N VAL A 359 -13.89 -12.21 5.21
CA VAL A 359 -14.19 -12.45 6.63
C VAL A 359 -15.69 -12.35 6.88
N SER A 360 -16.23 -13.20 7.74
CA SER A 360 -17.65 -13.16 8.12
C SER A 360 -17.97 -12.03 9.09
N CYS A 361 -16.95 -11.57 9.82
CA CYS A 361 -17.01 -10.44 10.76
C CYS A 361 -15.63 -9.83 10.86
N CYS A 362 -15.54 -8.50 10.82
CA CYS A 362 -14.32 -7.76 11.12
C CYS A 362 -14.66 -6.61 12.06
N ILE A 363 -14.18 -6.69 13.29
CA ILE A 363 -14.42 -5.68 14.32
C ILE A 363 -13.11 -5.02 14.74
N ASN A 364 -13.03 -3.70 14.67
CA ASN A 364 -11.91 -2.93 15.21
C ASN A 364 -12.15 -2.63 16.68
N ILE A 365 -11.16 -2.94 17.51
CA ILE A 365 -11.15 -2.56 18.94
C ILE A 365 -10.13 -1.41 19.08
N THR A 366 -10.66 -0.21 19.30
CA THR A 366 -9.83 0.99 19.39
C THR A 366 -9.27 1.20 20.77
N GLY A 367 -7.97 1.52 20.83
CA GLY A 367 -7.26 1.90 22.04
C GLY A 367 -7.20 3.41 22.26
N GLN A 368 -6.75 3.79 23.45
CA GLN A 368 -6.39 5.17 23.77
C GLN A 368 -4.97 5.42 23.29
N ASP A 369 -4.80 6.41 22.42
CA ASP A 369 -3.51 6.83 21.88
C ASP A 369 -2.66 7.55 22.93
N GLU A 370 -1.34 7.31 22.95
CA GLU A 370 -0.39 8.01 23.83
C GLU A 370 -0.11 9.44 23.36
N ASP A 371 -0.19 9.69 22.06
CA ASP A 371 0.04 11.01 21.48
C ASP A 371 -0.93 11.30 20.32
N SER A 372 -0.78 12.45 19.68
CA SER A 372 -1.66 12.92 18.59
C SER A 372 -1.21 12.47 17.20
N THR A 373 -0.27 11.54 17.06
CA THR A 373 0.22 11.07 15.76
C THR A 373 -0.56 9.86 15.24
N TYR A 374 -0.60 9.65 13.93
CA TYR A 374 -1.16 8.43 13.32
C TYR A 374 -0.41 7.16 13.71
N HIS A 375 0.82 7.30 14.17
CA HIS A 375 1.70 6.19 14.53
C HIS A 375 1.84 6.03 16.05
N SER A 376 0.93 6.63 16.82
CA SER A 376 0.91 6.55 18.28
C SER A 376 0.86 5.10 18.77
N ASN A 377 1.59 4.81 19.82
CA ASN A 377 1.31 3.63 20.64
C ASN A 377 -0.04 3.82 21.33
N TYR A 378 -0.61 2.74 21.81
CA TYR A 378 -1.96 2.77 22.38
C TYR A 378 -2.17 1.70 23.41
N THR A 379 -3.15 1.93 24.30
CA THR A 379 -3.59 0.98 25.32
C THR A 379 -5.04 0.60 25.09
N ILE A 380 -5.37 -0.69 25.15
CA ILE A 380 -6.76 -1.17 25.12
C ILE A 380 -7.07 -1.88 26.46
N PRO A 381 -8.05 -1.41 27.25
CA PRO A 381 -8.45 -2.12 28.45
C PRO A 381 -8.85 -3.57 28.15
N LEU A 382 -8.28 -4.54 28.85
CA LEU A 382 -8.59 -5.96 28.62
C LEU A 382 -10.08 -6.27 28.81
N SER A 383 -10.76 -5.56 29.70
CA SER A 383 -12.21 -5.66 29.89
C SER A 383 -13.01 -5.34 28.63
N LYS A 384 -12.58 -4.33 27.84
CA LYS A 384 -13.18 -3.97 26.55
C LYS A 384 -13.00 -5.09 25.53
N ILE A 385 -11.78 -5.65 25.45
CA ILE A 385 -11.48 -6.79 24.56
C ILE A 385 -12.34 -8.00 24.92
N LYS A 386 -12.42 -8.36 26.21
CA LYS A 386 -13.22 -9.49 26.70
C LYS A 386 -14.70 -9.34 26.36
N LYS A 387 -15.26 -8.14 26.53
CA LYS A 387 -16.66 -7.84 26.20
C LYS A 387 -16.93 -8.00 24.71
N ALA A 388 -16.09 -7.39 23.86
CA ALA A 388 -16.18 -7.53 22.40
C ALA A 388 -16.01 -8.99 21.93
N TYR A 389 -15.05 -9.71 22.50
CA TYR A 389 -14.83 -11.12 22.18
C TYR A 389 -16.06 -11.99 22.49
N ASN A 390 -16.68 -11.80 23.67
CA ASN A 390 -17.88 -12.54 24.04
C ASN A 390 -19.06 -12.22 23.10
N GLU A 391 -19.20 -10.96 22.68
CA GLU A 391 -20.31 -10.51 21.82
C GLU A 391 -20.16 -11.03 20.37
N TYR A 392 -18.97 -10.94 19.78
CA TYR A 392 -18.75 -11.22 18.36
C TYR A 392 -18.25 -12.63 18.06
N PHE A 393 -17.57 -13.29 19.00
CA PHE A 393 -16.94 -14.58 18.77
C PHE A 393 -17.65 -15.74 19.45
N LYS A 394 -18.36 -15.50 20.56
CA LYS A 394 -19.11 -16.54 21.28
C LYS A 394 -20.63 -16.44 21.11
N GLY A 395 -21.10 -15.31 20.54
CA GLY A 395 -22.53 -15.03 20.32
C GLY A 395 -23.13 -15.73 19.10
#